data_322080a0b259df4c16108cacebd42155
#
_entry.id   322080a0b259df4c16108cacebd42155
#
_cell.length_a   1.000
_cell.length_b   1.000
_cell.length_c   1.000
_cell.angle_alpha   90.00
_cell.angle_beta   90.00
_cell.angle_gamma   90.00
#
_symmetry.space_group_name_H-M   'P 1'
#
loop_
_entity.id
_entity.type
_entity.pdbx_description
1 polymer ?
#
loop_
_entity_poly.entity_id
_entity_poly.type
_entity_poly.pdbx_seq_one_letter_code
_entity_poly.pdbx_strand_id
1 'polypeptide(L)'
;MSDGGNDPKVAGLVYIAAFAPDKGESVSALIKNPPPGAPVPPILPPQDGFLFLDPAQFRASFAADVSADAAAFMADSQVPWGLDALNGAVTEPAWKTKPSWYLVSTDDKMIPPDAQRAMSKRAGSTVVEAKGSHAVYVSQPQAVADLIAKAANGVTLATR
;
A
#
# COMPACT_ATOMS: atom_id res chain seq x y z
N MET A 1 -8.66 -3.62 -3.48
CA MET A 1 -9.01 -3.86 -2.06
C MET A 1 -10.13 -2.95 -1.60
N SER A 2 -10.15 -1.65 -1.94
CA SER A 2 -11.18 -0.73 -1.42
C SER A 2 -12.61 -1.13 -1.78
N ASP A 3 -12.92 -1.47 -3.03
CA ASP A 3 -14.26 -1.96 -3.40
C ASP A 3 -14.47 -3.44 -3.04
N GLY A 4 -13.46 -4.29 -3.26
CA GLY A 4 -13.54 -5.72 -2.92
C GLY A 4 -13.71 -6.00 -1.42
N GLY A 5 -13.35 -5.04 -0.57
CA GLY A 5 -13.58 -5.11 0.87
C GLY A 5 -15.05 -5.04 1.30
N ASN A 6 -15.97 -4.71 0.39
CA ASN A 6 -17.40 -4.67 0.67
C ASN A 6 -18.08 -6.05 0.66
N ASP A 7 -17.37 -7.10 0.24
CA ASP A 7 -17.89 -8.46 0.34
C ASP A 7 -18.29 -8.76 1.81
N PRO A 8 -19.48 -9.32 2.06
CA PRO A 8 -19.96 -9.62 3.41
C PRO A 8 -19.07 -10.58 4.19
N LYS A 9 -18.24 -11.36 3.51
CA LYS A 9 -17.25 -12.26 4.14
C LYS A 9 -16.00 -11.53 4.64
N VAL A 10 -15.79 -10.28 4.24
CA VAL A 10 -14.67 -9.46 4.72
C VAL A 10 -15.05 -8.82 6.04
N ALA A 11 -14.36 -9.19 7.12
CA ALA A 11 -14.63 -8.69 8.46
C ALA A 11 -13.89 -7.37 8.78
N GLY A 12 -12.76 -7.11 8.13
CA GLY A 12 -11.97 -5.89 8.31
C GLY A 12 -10.86 -5.79 7.27
N LEU A 13 -10.15 -4.67 7.26
CA LEU A 13 -9.14 -4.33 6.26
C LEU A 13 -7.78 -4.10 6.90
N VAL A 14 -6.72 -4.66 6.34
CA VAL A 14 -5.35 -4.39 6.76
C VAL A 14 -4.57 -3.78 5.59
N TYR A 15 -4.14 -2.54 5.75
CA TYR A 15 -3.32 -1.82 4.79
C TYR A 15 -1.86 -1.87 5.21
N ILE A 16 -0.97 -2.25 4.32
CA ILE A 16 0.46 -2.33 4.58
C ILE A 16 1.16 -1.53 3.48
N ALA A 17 1.72 -0.37 3.83
CA ALA A 17 2.36 0.54 2.88
C ALA A 17 1.50 0.71 1.60
N ALA A 18 0.22 1.03 1.73
CA ALA A 18 -0.75 0.92 0.64
C ALA A 18 -1.58 2.19 0.45
N PHE A 19 -2.12 2.40 -0.75
CA PHE A 19 -3.12 3.43 -0.98
C PHE A 19 -4.47 3.04 -0.34
N ALA A 20 -5.15 4.03 0.25
CA ALA A 20 -6.50 3.93 0.78
C ALA A 20 -7.37 5.05 0.18
N PRO A 21 -7.71 4.95 -1.12
CA PRO A 21 -8.49 5.97 -1.81
C PRO A 21 -9.91 6.11 -1.25
N ASP A 22 -10.46 7.32 -1.34
CA ASP A 22 -11.86 7.62 -1.05
C ASP A 22 -12.73 7.45 -2.31
N LYS A 23 -14.04 7.58 -2.15
CA LYS A 23 -15.00 7.53 -3.25
C LYS A 23 -14.64 8.55 -4.33
N GLY A 24 -14.55 8.09 -5.57
CA GLY A 24 -14.18 8.90 -6.71
C GLY A 24 -12.67 9.13 -6.88
N GLU A 25 -11.84 8.72 -5.92
CA GLU A 25 -10.38 8.78 -6.06
C GLU A 25 -9.83 7.54 -6.77
N SER A 26 -8.80 7.76 -7.57
CA SER A 26 -7.93 6.72 -8.14
C SER A 26 -6.52 6.88 -7.59
N VAL A 27 -5.66 5.88 -7.77
CA VAL A 27 -4.24 6.01 -7.42
C VAL A 27 -3.59 7.15 -8.21
N SER A 28 -3.90 7.27 -9.51
CA SER A 28 -3.39 8.37 -10.33
C SER A 28 -3.80 9.75 -9.80
N ALA A 29 -5.01 9.90 -9.26
CA ALA A 29 -5.45 11.13 -8.64
C ALA A 29 -4.67 11.46 -7.35
N LEU A 30 -4.38 10.43 -6.53
CA LEU A 30 -3.64 10.59 -5.26
C LEU A 30 -2.17 10.98 -5.48
N ILE A 31 -1.54 10.50 -6.56
CA ILE A 31 -0.13 10.78 -6.86
C ILE A 31 0.08 12.00 -7.76
N LYS A 32 -0.99 12.64 -8.25
CA LYS A 32 -0.93 13.72 -9.23
C LYS A 32 -0.17 14.96 -8.72
N ASN A 33 -0.30 15.28 -7.45
CA ASN A 33 0.30 16.47 -6.83
C ASN A 33 1.14 16.07 -5.61
N PRO A 34 2.33 15.49 -5.81
CA PRO A 34 3.18 15.10 -4.69
C PRO A 34 3.67 16.35 -3.93
N PRO A 35 3.89 16.26 -2.62
CA PRO A 35 4.55 17.33 -1.86
C PRO A 35 5.91 17.67 -2.46
N PRO A 36 6.37 18.94 -2.35
CA PRO A 36 7.71 19.32 -2.77
C PRO A 36 8.78 18.43 -2.12
N GLY A 37 9.69 17.89 -2.94
CA GLY A 37 10.74 16.98 -2.46
C GLY A 37 10.32 15.54 -2.19
N ALA A 38 9.07 15.18 -2.43
CA ALA A 38 8.63 13.78 -2.36
C ALA A 38 9.40 12.93 -3.38
N PRO A 39 9.80 11.69 -3.01
CA PRO A 39 10.41 10.78 -3.96
C PRO A 39 9.44 10.47 -5.10
N VAL A 40 9.97 10.40 -6.32
CA VAL A 40 9.21 10.00 -7.51
C VAL A 40 9.51 8.53 -7.78
N PRO A 41 8.51 7.64 -7.74
CA PRO A 41 8.70 6.25 -8.08
C PRO A 41 9.23 6.09 -9.50
N PRO A 42 10.25 5.25 -9.75
CA PRO A 42 10.86 5.06 -11.07
C PRO A 42 9.99 4.14 -11.94
N ILE A 43 8.78 4.58 -12.26
CA ILE A 43 7.86 3.86 -13.13
C ILE A 43 8.25 4.10 -14.58
N LEU A 44 8.46 3.02 -15.32
CA LEU A 44 8.74 3.08 -16.76
C LEU A 44 7.50 3.55 -17.55
N PRO A 45 7.71 4.12 -18.74
CA PRO A 45 6.60 4.41 -19.66
C PRO A 45 5.74 3.16 -19.88
N PRO A 46 4.41 3.30 -19.98
CA PRO A 46 3.54 2.15 -20.14
C PRO A 46 3.82 1.39 -21.44
N GLN A 47 3.75 0.07 -21.36
CA GLN A 47 3.84 -0.84 -22.50
C GLN A 47 2.57 -1.70 -22.52
N ASP A 48 1.89 -1.72 -23.64
CA ASP A 48 0.65 -2.50 -23.86
C ASP A 48 -0.41 -2.34 -22.75
N GLY A 49 -0.50 -1.15 -22.16
CA GLY A 49 -1.44 -0.85 -21.08
C GLY A 49 -0.97 -1.24 -19.67
N PHE A 50 0.29 -1.61 -19.53
CA PHE A 50 0.88 -2.02 -18.25
C PHE A 50 2.09 -1.16 -17.86
N LEU A 51 2.32 -1.10 -16.56
CA LEU A 51 3.42 -0.39 -15.91
C LEU A 51 4.34 -1.37 -15.19
N PHE A 52 5.62 -1.00 -15.17
CA PHE A 52 6.67 -1.66 -14.40
C PHE A 52 7.55 -0.61 -13.73
N LEU A 53 8.18 -0.98 -12.62
CA LEU A 53 9.28 -0.21 -12.07
C LEU A 53 10.55 -0.50 -12.87
N ASP A 54 11.40 0.49 -13.02
CA ASP A 54 12.74 0.34 -13.57
C ASP A 54 13.55 -0.66 -12.70
N PRO A 55 13.94 -1.82 -13.24
CA PRO A 55 14.70 -2.82 -12.47
C PRO A 55 16.01 -2.28 -11.91
N ALA A 56 16.67 -1.34 -12.60
CA ALA A 56 17.91 -0.73 -12.15
C ALA A 56 17.73 0.13 -10.88
N GLN A 57 16.55 0.69 -10.69
CA GLN A 57 16.20 1.52 -9.55
C GLN A 57 15.29 0.83 -8.53
N PHE A 58 14.86 -0.40 -8.82
CA PHE A 58 13.89 -1.13 -8.01
C PHE A 58 14.33 -1.25 -6.54
N ARG A 59 15.58 -1.71 -6.30
CA ARG A 59 16.07 -1.85 -4.93
C ARG A 59 16.05 -0.52 -4.18
N ALA A 60 16.57 0.55 -4.78
CA ALA A 60 16.68 1.83 -4.11
C ALA A 60 15.34 2.48 -3.77
N SER A 61 14.30 2.19 -4.56
CA SER A 61 12.97 2.80 -4.43
C SER A 61 11.98 1.92 -3.69
N PHE A 62 11.94 0.63 -4.02
CA PHE A 62 10.92 -0.31 -3.52
C PHE A 62 11.41 -1.17 -2.35
N ALA A 63 12.66 -1.64 -2.40
CA ALA A 63 13.18 -2.71 -1.55
C ALA A 63 14.55 -2.37 -0.94
N ALA A 64 14.71 -1.12 -0.44
CA ALA A 64 16.00 -0.59 0.01
C ALA A 64 16.59 -1.31 1.23
N ASP A 65 15.76 -1.94 2.03
CA ASP A 65 16.09 -2.58 3.30
C ASP A 65 16.10 -4.13 3.24
N VAL A 66 16.02 -4.69 2.03
CA VAL A 66 16.24 -6.14 1.82
C VAL A 66 17.61 -6.40 1.16
N SER A 67 18.05 -7.66 1.18
CA SER A 67 19.33 -8.02 0.54
C SER A 67 19.33 -7.70 -0.96
N ALA A 68 20.52 -7.52 -1.54
CA ALA A 68 20.65 -7.22 -2.97
C ALA A 68 20.05 -8.33 -3.84
N ASP A 69 20.31 -9.59 -3.49
CA ASP A 69 19.83 -10.75 -4.23
C ASP A 69 18.29 -10.87 -4.15
N ALA A 70 17.72 -10.65 -2.96
CA ALA A 70 16.26 -10.65 -2.81
C ALA A 70 15.62 -9.51 -3.60
N ALA A 71 16.19 -8.30 -3.58
CA ALA A 71 15.68 -7.19 -4.35
C ALA A 71 15.79 -7.41 -5.87
N ALA A 72 16.88 -8.03 -6.34
CA ALA A 72 17.04 -8.41 -7.74
C ALA A 72 15.98 -9.42 -8.17
N PHE A 73 15.78 -10.47 -7.36
CA PHE A 73 14.72 -11.45 -7.61
C PHE A 73 13.33 -10.80 -7.65
N MET A 74 13.04 -9.89 -6.73
CA MET A 74 11.76 -9.16 -6.72
C MET A 74 11.60 -8.28 -7.96
N ALA A 75 12.68 -7.63 -8.43
CA ALA A 75 12.65 -6.81 -9.64
C ALA A 75 12.35 -7.65 -10.89
N ASP A 76 12.98 -8.84 -11.00
CA ASP A 76 12.77 -9.75 -12.12
C ASP A 76 11.39 -10.44 -12.08
N SER A 77 10.79 -10.53 -10.89
CA SER A 77 9.49 -11.18 -10.65
C SER A 77 8.33 -10.20 -10.63
N GLN A 78 8.50 -8.96 -11.10
CA GLN A 78 7.41 -7.97 -11.12
C GLN A 78 6.19 -8.50 -11.88
N VAL A 79 5.02 -8.32 -11.28
CA VAL A 79 3.75 -8.51 -11.99
C VAL A 79 3.34 -7.18 -12.64
N PRO A 80 2.93 -7.18 -13.91
CA PRO A 80 2.49 -5.98 -14.60
C PRO A 80 1.35 -5.25 -13.86
N TRP A 81 1.48 -3.94 -13.67
CA TRP A 81 0.42 -3.13 -13.10
C TRP A 81 -0.40 -2.45 -14.20
N GLY A 82 -1.66 -2.86 -14.34
CA GLY A 82 -2.53 -2.33 -15.39
C GLY A 82 -2.88 -0.85 -15.20
N LEU A 83 -2.86 -0.09 -16.31
CA LEU A 83 -3.29 1.32 -16.32
C LEU A 83 -4.72 1.50 -15.82
N ASP A 84 -5.61 0.53 -16.09
CA ASP A 84 -6.98 0.58 -15.59
C ASP A 84 -7.03 0.50 -14.06
N ALA A 85 -6.14 -0.28 -13.45
CA ALA A 85 -6.04 -0.36 -11.99
C ALA A 85 -5.45 0.94 -11.38
N LEU A 86 -4.53 1.61 -12.08
CA LEU A 86 -3.99 2.90 -11.67
C LEU A 86 -5.07 4.01 -11.74
N ASN A 87 -5.86 4.02 -12.80
CA ASN A 87 -6.81 5.09 -13.14
C ASN A 87 -8.22 4.81 -12.63
N GLY A 88 -8.53 3.58 -12.26
CA GLY A 88 -9.86 3.18 -11.77
C GLY A 88 -10.23 3.91 -10.49
N ALA A 89 -11.31 4.68 -10.55
CA ALA A 89 -11.84 5.36 -9.37
C ALA A 89 -12.59 4.37 -8.46
N VAL A 90 -12.36 4.49 -7.15
CA VAL A 90 -13.08 3.71 -6.15
C VAL A 90 -14.53 4.17 -6.08
N THR A 91 -15.47 3.24 -6.12
CA THR A 91 -16.91 3.53 -6.07
C THR A 91 -17.46 3.52 -4.65
N GLU A 92 -17.08 2.52 -3.86
CA GLU A 92 -17.50 2.36 -2.46
C GLU A 92 -16.31 1.92 -1.59
N PRO A 93 -15.58 2.87 -0.98
CA PRO A 93 -14.43 2.51 -0.17
C PRO A 93 -14.87 1.79 1.11
N ALA A 94 -14.53 0.51 1.22
CA ALA A 94 -14.95 -0.38 2.30
C ALA A 94 -14.49 0.08 3.70
N TRP A 95 -13.42 0.87 3.78
CA TRP A 95 -12.95 1.45 5.04
C TRP A 95 -13.96 2.42 5.68
N LYS A 96 -14.98 2.89 4.95
CA LYS A 96 -16.07 3.70 5.51
C LYS A 96 -17.05 2.90 6.37
N THR A 97 -17.13 1.61 6.15
CA THR A 97 -18.10 0.72 6.80
C THR A 97 -17.45 -0.43 7.58
N LYS A 98 -16.19 -0.71 7.33
CA LYS A 98 -15.45 -1.80 7.96
C LYS A 98 -14.28 -1.27 8.80
N PRO A 99 -13.98 -1.90 9.95
CA PRO A 99 -12.80 -1.56 10.72
C PRO A 99 -11.55 -1.78 9.89
N SER A 100 -10.57 -0.90 10.08
CA SER A 100 -9.32 -1.00 9.33
C SER A 100 -8.09 -0.77 10.20
N TRP A 101 -6.99 -1.40 9.79
CA TRP A 101 -5.67 -1.29 10.40
C TRP A 101 -4.68 -0.89 9.32
N TYR A 102 -3.67 -0.12 9.71
CA TYR A 102 -2.71 0.40 8.74
C TYR A 102 -1.29 0.35 9.30
N LEU A 103 -0.36 -0.23 8.54
CA LEU A 103 1.07 -0.15 8.79
C LEU A 103 1.65 0.92 7.85
N VAL A 104 2.18 1.99 8.45
CA VAL A 104 2.96 3.03 7.77
C VAL A 104 4.42 2.59 7.72
N SER A 105 4.98 2.50 6.53
CA SER A 105 6.42 2.24 6.34
C SER A 105 7.18 3.56 6.29
N THR A 106 8.07 3.80 7.27
CA THR A 106 8.62 5.15 7.48
C THR A 106 9.73 5.56 6.51
N ASP A 107 10.33 4.62 5.79
CA ASP A 107 11.36 4.85 4.79
C ASP A 107 10.85 4.55 3.35
N ASP A 108 9.52 4.48 3.17
CA ASP A 108 8.88 4.19 1.89
C ASP A 108 9.11 5.32 0.87
N LYS A 109 9.68 4.97 -0.29
CA LYS A 109 9.90 5.90 -1.41
C LYS A 109 8.92 5.71 -2.57
N MET A 110 8.01 4.73 -2.46
CA MET A 110 6.94 4.50 -3.43
C MET A 110 5.68 5.27 -3.05
N ILE A 111 5.28 5.18 -1.78
CA ILE A 111 4.17 5.95 -1.19
C ILE A 111 4.74 6.72 -0.01
N PRO A 112 4.94 8.04 -0.13
CA PRO A 112 5.53 8.83 0.95
C PRO A 112 4.84 8.58 2.30
N PRO A 113 5.60 8.43 3.40
CA PRO A 113 5.03 8.13 4.73
C PRO A 113 3.93 9.11 5.16
N ASP A 114 4.08 10.41 4.82
CA ASP A 114 3.07 11.41 5.16
C ASP A 114 1.77 11.21 4.38
N ALA A 115 1.83 10.73 3.14
CA ALA A 115 0.64 10.34 2.39
C ALA A 115 -0.04 9.11 3.02
N GLN A 116 0.74 8.12 3.46
CA GLN A 116 0.22 6.96 4.20
C GLN A 116 -0.46 7.38 5.52
N ARG A 117 0.16 8.29 6.30
CA ARG A 117 -0.42 8.86 7.53
C ARG A 117 -1.72 9.61 7.25
N ALA A 118 -1.75 10.42 6.19
CA ALA A 118 -2.95 11.17 5.82
C ALA A 118 -4.11 10.23 5.44
N MET A 119 -3.85 9.22 4.61
CA MET A 119 -4.86 8.24 4.21
C MET A 119 -5.35 7.39 5.37
N SER A 120 -4.43 6.88 6.21
CA SER A 120 -4.80 6.07 7.38
C SER A 120 -5.62 6.86 8.42
N LYS A 121 -5.27 8.14 8.64
CA LYS A 121 -6.04 9.05 9.49
C LYS A 121 -7.44 9.29 8.92
N ARG A 122 -7.54 9.58 7.62
CA ARG A 122 -8.83 9.77 6.95
C ARG A 122 -9.71 8.53 7.05
N ALA A 123 -9.13 7.35 6.90
CA ALA A 123 -9.84 6.08 7.01
C ALA A 123 -10.20 5.70 8.46
N GLY A 124 -9.77 6.44 9.47
CA GLY A 124 -9.98 6.10 10.88
C GLY A 124 -9.31 4.79 11.29
N SER A 125 -8.23 4.40 10.59
CA SER A 125 -7.56 3.12 10.83
C SER A 125 -6.83 3.11 12.17
N THR A 126 -6.72 1.92 12.78
CA THR A 126 -5.73 1.68 13.84
C THR A 126 -4.35 1.63 13.21
N VAL A 127 -3.48 2.60 13.54
CA VAL A 127 -2.18 2.77 12.88
C VAL A 127 -1.05 2.20 13.72
N VAL A 128 -0.09 1.55 13.06
CA VAL A 128 1.25 1.26 13.56
C VAL A 128 2.28 1.78 12.55
N GLU A 129 3.47 2.10 13.00
CA GLU A 129 4.59 2.49 12.13
C GLU A 129 5.73 1.50 12.27
N ALA A 130 6.37 1.16 11.16
CA ALA A 130 7.55 0.34 11.12
C ALA A 130 8.63 1.00 10.25
N LYS A 131 9.89 0.92 10.70
CA LYS A 131 11.00 1.38 9.90
C LYS A 131 11.27 0.37 8.78
N GLY A 132 11.04 0.77 7.55
CA GLY A 132 11.23 -0.09 6.39
C GLY A 132 10.95 0.64 5.08
N SER A 133 11.34 0.01 3.98
CA SER A 133 11.02 0.44 2.61
C SER A 133 9.58 0.06 2.26
N HIS A 134 9.19 0.23 0.99
CA HIS A 134 7.89 -0.27 0.50
C HIS A 134 7.75 -1.79 0.67
N ALA A 135 8.86 -2.53 0.65
CA ALA A 135 8.92 -3.97 0.90
C ALA A 135 8.94 -4.33 2.40
N VAL A 136 8.35 -3.52 3.27
CA VAL A 136 8.31 -3.73 4.73
C VAL A 136 7.78 -5.10 5.14
N TYR A 137 6.92 -5.70 4.33
CA TYR A 137 6.39 -7.07 4.54
C TYR A 137 7.44 -8.16 4.36
N VAL A 138 8.56 -7.87 3.68
CA VAL A 138 9.73 -8.76 3.54
C VAL A 138 10.75 -8.47 4.62
N SER A 139 11.05 -7.19 4.88
CA SER A 139 12.11 -6.79 5.81
C SER A 139 11.67 -6.82 7.27
N GLN A 140 10.36 -6.60 7.53
CA GLN A 140 9.75 -6.58 8.89
C GLN A 140 8.52 -7.51 8.98
N PRO A 141 8.65 -8.81 8.63
CA PRO A 141 7.50 -9.71 8.54
C PRO A 141 6.77 -9.86 9.87
N GLN A 142 7.47 -9.76 11.00
CA GLN A 142 6.86 -9.86 12.32
C GLN A 142 5.91 -8.69 12.61
N ALA A 143 6.31 -7.45 12.28
CA ALA A 143 5.46 -6.28 12.46
C ALA A 143 4.17 -6.38 11.65
N VAL A 144 4.26 -6.95 10.44
CA VAL A 144 3.10 -7.20 9.57
C VAL A 144 2.20 -8.29 10.16
N ALA A 145 2.79 -9.41 10.60
CA ALA A 145 2.05 -10.53 11.21
C ALA A 145 1.32 -10.10 12.49
N ASP A 146 1.98 -9.31 13.34
CA ASP A 146 1.39 -8.79 14.58
C ASP A 146 0.20 -7.86 14.28
N LEU A 147 0.29 -7.00 13.26
CA LEU A 147 -0.83 -6.15 12.85
C LEU A 147 -2.00 -6.98 12.34
N ILE A 148 -1.74 -8.00 11.52
CA ILE A 148 -2.79 -8.89 11.00
C ILE A 148 -3.46 -9.66 12.15
N ALA A 149 -2.69 -10.19 13.09
CA ALA A 149 -3.22 -10.88 14.28
C ALA A 149 -4.07 -9.93 15.15
N LYS A 150 -3.60 -8.69 15.35
CA LYS A 150 -4.36 -7.65 16.06
C LYS A 150 -5.68 -7.34 15.35
N ALA A 151 -5.67 -7.24 14.03
CA ALA A 151 -6.87 -7.01 13.24
C ALA A 151 -7.87 -8.17 13.38
N ALA A 152 -7.40 -9.42 13.24
CA ALA A 152 -8.23 -10.61 13.39
C ALA A 152 -8.90 -10.68 14.77
N ASN A 153 -8.16 -10.39 15.83
CA ASN A 153 -8.70 -10.33 17.19
C ASN A 153 -9.68 -9.17 17.38
N GLY A 154 -9.40 -8.02 16.77
CA GLY A 154 -10.23 -6.81 16.86
C GLY A 154 -11.62 -7.00 16.25
N VAL A 155 -11.72 -7.64 15.10
CA VAL A 155 -13.02 -7.92 14.46
C VAL A 155 -13.82 -8.97 15.23
N THR A 156 -13.17 -9.97 15.84
CA THR A 156 -13.85 -10.99 16.64
C THR A 156 -14.50 -10.42 17.89
N LEU A 157 -13.91 -9.40 18.51
CA LEU A 157 -14.48 -8.73 19.68
C LEU A 157 -15.66 -7.82 19.33
N ALA A 158 -15.66 -7.21 18.15
CA ALA A 158 -16.72 -6.32 17.69
C ALA A 158 -18.03 -7.04 17.27
N THR A 159 -17.97 -8.34 17.03
CA THR A 159 -19.11 -9.19 16.63
C THR A 159 -19.75 -9.96 17.80
N ARG A 160 -19.30 -9.75 19.03
CA ARG A 160 -19.88 -10.28 20.27
C ARG A 160 -20.64 -9.19 21.02
#